data_3c41480a238dcbe72a655a56369b00f4
#
_entry.id   3c41480a238dcbe72a655a56369b00f4
#
_cell.length_a   1.000
_cell.length_b   1.000
_cell.length_c   1.000
_cell.angle_alpha   90.00
_cell.angle_beta   90.00
_cell.angle_gamma   90.00
#
_symmetry.space_group_name_H-M   'P 1'
#
loop_
_entity.id
_entity.type
_entity.pdbx_description
1 polymer ?
#
loop_
_entity_poly.entity_id
_entity_poly.type
_entity_poly.pdbx_seq_one_letter_code
_entity_poly.pdbx_strand_id
1 'polypeptide(L)'
;MIEANTINNLDCLDGLAQMPDGCAKLIVADPPYFMGLTHNGQHGQFNDLAVAKPFYRQLAQQLRRILNDHGEFYIFMVWRGCAFYYPIFAEYLPVKNMIVWDKMSGPGNFYNSSHEFILYGCIDPQTKKHARNVWTERGFTSGSIQTDGEKIHPSQKPIALIQRIITDASVPGDLVVDPFAGSCTTAVACIRTGRRYVCFEVSETYAAAGQARVDKLLAERQARNTKKMSRKRG
;
A
#
# COMPACT_ATOMS: atom_id res chain seq x y z
N MET A 1 -4.11 17.46 13.09
CA MET A 1 -3.05 16.42 13.19
C MET A 1 -3.71 15.06 12.91
N ILE A 2 -3.13 14.25 12.03
CA ILE A 2 -3.68 12.94 11.68
C ILE A 2 -3.39 11.93 12.79
N GLU A 3 -4.41 11.20 13.21
CA GLU A 3 -4.29 10.17 14.25
C GLU A 3 -3.91 8.82 13.65
N ALA A 4 -3.19 8.00 14.42
CA ALA A 4 -2.89 6.64 14.02
C ALA A 4 -4.14 5.73 14.13
N ASN A 5 -4.19 4.69 13.33
CA ASN A 5 -5.30 3.74 13.17
C ASN A 5 -6.55 4.36 12.55
N THR A 6 -6.34 5.27 11.61
CA THR A 6 -7.42 5.94 10.86
C THR A 6 -7.33 5.72 9.37
N ILE A 7 -8.49 5.70 8.74
CA ILE A 7 -8.68 5.83 7.30
C ILE A 7 -9.26 7.21 7.08
N ASN A 8 -8.56 8.03 6.30
CA ASN A 8 -8.92 9.43 6.09
C ASN A 8 -9.39 9.62 4.65
N ASN A 9 -10.61 10.11 4.47
CA ASN A 9 -11.10 10.48 3.15
C ASN A 9 -10.53 11.85 2.76
N LEU A 10 -9.29 11.85 2.29
CA LEU A 10 -8.52 13.03 1.91
C LEU A 10 -7.65 12.73 0.68
N ASP A 11 -7.30 13.78 -0.06
CA ASP A 11 -6.19 13.71 -1.00
C ASP A 11 -4.90 13.34 -0.25
N CYS A 12 -4.07 12.50 -0.88
CA CYS A 12 -2.86 11.99 -0.22
C CYS A 12 -1.85 13.09 0.11
N LEU A 13 -1.70 14.11 -0.74
CA LEU A 13 -0.76 15.21 -0.48
C LEU A 13 -1.23 16.08 0.66
N ASP A 14 -2.53 16.37 0.74
CA ASP A 14 -3.13 17.13 1.84
C ASP A 14 -3.05 16.35 3.16
N GLY A 15 -3.26 15.04 3.11
CA GLY A 15 -3.12 14.17 4.26
C GLY A 15 -1.68 14.06 4.74
N LEU A 16 -0.74 13.78 3.84
CA LEU A 16 0.68 13.69 4.15
C LEU A 16 1.21 15.00 4.74
N ALA A 17 0.80 16.16 4.22
CA ALA A 17 1.22 17.47 4.72
C ALA A 17 0.85 17.72 6.20
N GLN A 18 -0.18 17.03 6.71
CA GLN A 18 -0.62 17.11 8.11
C GLN A 18 0.14 16.14 9.05
N MET A 19 0.95 15.26 8.49
CA MET A 19 1.73 14.29 9.27
C MET A 19 3.06 14.90 9.73
N PRO A 20 3.54 14.56 10.95
CA PRO A 20 4.86 14.99 11.42
C PRO A 20 6.01 14.42 10.59
N ASP A 21 7.12 15.12 10.56
CA ASP A 21 8.38 14.63 9.99
C ASP A 21 8.86 13.38 10.73
N GLY A 22 9.42 12.43 10.02
CA GLY A 22 10.04 11.23 10.59
C GLY A 22 9.09 10.33 11.40
N CYS A 23 7.78 10.42 11.21
CA CYS A 23 6.82 9.66 12.00
C CYS A 23 6.59 8.22 11.52
N ALA A 24 6.87 7.92 10.24
CA ALA A 24 6.56 6.63 9.62
C ALA A 24 7.78 5.69 9.60
N LYS A 25 7.58 4.46 10.03
CA LYS A 25 8.56 3.37 9.85
C LYS A 25 8.45 2.75 8.45
N LEU A 26 7.24 2.67 7.90
CA LEU A 26 7.00 2.00 6.63
C LEU A 26 5.99 2.77 5.78
N ILE A 27 6.30 2.91 4.50
CA ILE A 27 5.36 3.36 3.48
C ILE A 27 5.05 2.18 2.55
N VAL A 28 3.76 1.93 2.34
CA VAL A 28 3.24 1.02 1.32
C VAL A 28 2.35 1.85 0.41
N ALA A 29 2.74 2.05 -0.84
CA ALA A 29 2.05 2.94 -1.76
C ALA A 29 1.73 2.25 -3.08
N ASP A 30 0.47 2.31 -3.51
CA ASP A 30 0.02 1.85 -4.84
C ASP A 30 -0.58 3.04 -5.60
N PRO A 31 0.27 3.99 -6.07
CA PRO A 31 -0.20 5.21 -6.71
C PRO A 31 -0.94 4.91 -8.02
N PRO A 32 -1.86 5.78 -8.46
CA PRO A 32 -2.53 5.62 -9.75
C PRO A 32 -1.50 5.50 -10.87
N TYR A 33 -1.66 4.46 -11.71
CA TYR A 33 -0.73 4.23 -12.81
C TYR A 33 -1.09 5.11 -14.00
N PHE A 34 -0.06 5.73 -14.56
CA PHE A 34 -0.13 6.29 -15.90
C PHE A 34 -0.52 5.23 -16.91
N MET A 35 -1.09 5.62 -18.02
CA MET A 35 -1.18 4.84 -19.24
C MET A 35 -2.57 4.37 -19.62
N GLY A 36 -3.50 5.34 -19.78
CA GLY A 36 -4.77 5.06 -20.43
C GLY A 36 -5.74 4.21 -19.61
N LEU A 37 -5.44 3.99 -18.33
CA LEU A 37 -6.36 3.33 -17.43
C LEU A 37 -7.34 4.36 -16.87
N THR A 38 -8.62 4.04 -16.95
CA THR A 38 -9.69 4.82 -16.35
C THR A 38 -9.71 4.57 -14.85
N HIS A 39 -9.32 5.54 -14.04
CA HIS A 39 -9.55 5.51 -12.60
C HIS A 39 -10.86 6.24 -12.29
N ASN A 40 -11.81 5.58 -11.64
CA ASN A 40 -13.10 6.13 -11.22
C ASN A 40 -13.93 6.78 -12.36
N GLY A 41 -13.87 6.23 -13.57
CA GLY A 41 -14.59 6.78 -14.73
C GLY A 41 -13.96 8.05 -15.33
N GLN A 42 -12.89 8.56 -14.76
CA GLN A 42 -12.15 9.72 -15.30
C GLN A 42 -11.00 9.27 -16.18
N HIS A 43 -11.14 9.55 -17.48
CA HIS A 43 -10.03 9.44 -18.42
C HIS A 43 -9.08 10.62 -18.17
N GLY A 44 -7.82 10.33 -17.83
CA GLY A 44 -6.77 11.18 -18.32
C GLY A 44 -6.14 12.23 -17.43
N GLN A 45 -6.48 12.44 -16.15
CA GLN A 45 -5.74 13.41 -15.34
C GLN A 45 -4.24 13.08 -15.21
N PHE A 46 -3.89 11.80 -15.22
CA PHE A 46 -2.49 11.34 -15.15
C PHE A 46 -1.91 10.90 -16.50
N ASN A 47 -2.64 11.06 -17.61
CA ASN A 47 -2.09 10.78 -18.94
C ASN A 47 -1.25 11.95 -19.48
N ASP A 48 -1.33 13.13 -18.86
CA ASP A 48 -0.49 14.27 -19.16
C ASP A 48 0.72 14.30 -18.23
N LEU A 49 1.91 14.12 -18.81
CA LEU A 49 3.18 14.17 -18.09
C LEU A 49 3.43 15.54 -17.42
N ALA A 50 2.88 16.61 -17.97
CA ALA A 50 3.00 17.95 -17.40
C ALA A 50 2.26 18.07 -16.05
N VAL A 51 1.13 17.36 -15.92
CA VAL A 51 0.34 17.33 -14.68
C VAL A 51 0.90 16.32 -13.69
N ALA A 52 1.27 15.17 -14.17
CA ALA A 52 1.66 14.05 -13.35
C ALA A 52 3.04 14.18 -12.72
N LYS A 53 4.02 14.69 -13.46
CA LYS A 53 5.40 14.82 -12.95
C LYS A 53 5.48 15.71 -11.70
N PRO A 54 4.84 16.89 -11.63
CA PRO A 54 4.77 17.67 -10.40
C PRO A 54 4.14 16.92 -9.23
N PHE A 55 3.02 16.22 -9.46
CA PHE A 55 2.36 15.42 -8.44
C PHE A 55 3.30 14.36 -7.85
N TYR A 56 3.95 13.54 -8.69
CA TYR A 56 4.84 12.47 -8.22
C TYR A 56 6.10 13.01 -7.54
N ARG A 57 6.61 14.17 -7.96
CA ARG A 57 7.71 14.85 -7.26
C ARG A 57 7.29 15.28 -5.86
N GLN A 58 6.16 15.95 -5.75
CA GLN A 58 5.62 16.38 -4.45
C GLN A 58 5.32 15.17 -3.55
N LEU A 59 4.74 14.11 -4.11
CA LEU A 59 4.55 12.85 -3.40
C LEU A 59 5.88 12.30 -2.86
N ALA A 60 6.90 12.14 -3.70
CA ALA A 60 8.19 11.63 -3.30
C ALA A 60 8.85 12.46 -2.18
N GLN A 61 8.74 13.80 -2.26
CA GLN A 61 9.21 14.71 -1.21
C GLN A 61 8.48 14.47 0.12
N GLN A 62 7.14 14.36 0.10
CA GLN A 62 6.35 14.11 1.30
C GLN A 62 6.64 12.72 1.90
N LEU A 63 6.76 11.69 1.07
CA LEU A 63 7.14 10.35 1.52
C LEU A 63 8.52 10.36 2.19
N ARG A 64 9.51 11.08 1.60
CA ARG A 64 10.85 11.23 2.20
C ARG A 64 10.79 11.96 3.55
N ARG A 65 9.99 13.01 3.66
CA ARG A 65 9.85 13.82 4.86
C ARG A 65 9.29 13.03 6.04
N ILE A 66 8.25 12.23 5.81
CA ILE A 66 7.57 11.48 6.88
C ILE A 66 8.30 10.20 7.29
N LEU A 67 9.20 9.65 6.46
CA LEU A 67 10.01 8.48 6.81
C LEU A 67 11.04 8.83 7.89
N ASN A 68 11.09 8.02 8.95
CA ASN A 68 12.11 8.13 9.98
C ASN A 68 13.48 7.61 9.50
N ASP A 69 14.51 7.73 10.33
CA ASP A 69 15.89 7.36 10.00
C ASP A 69 16.08 5.86 9.71
N HIS A 70 15.16 5.02 10.16
CA HIS A 70 15.12 3.58 9.84
C HIS A 70 13.97 3.23 8.92
N GLY A 71 13.37 4.23 8.26
CA GLY A 71 12.20 4.09 7.41
C GLY A 71 12.46 3.27 6.15
N GLU A 72 11.46 2.51 5.73
CA GLU A 72 11.46 1.73 4.50
C GLU A 72 10.23 2.06 3.66
N PHE A 73 10.33 1.87 2.35
CA PHE A 73 9.20 2.09 1.44
C PHE A 73 9.10 1.01 0.38
N TYR A 74 7.86 0.72 0.01
CA TYR A 74 7.47 -0.17 -1.08
C TYR A 74 6.44 0.56 -1.94
N ILE A 75 6.79 0.87 -3.19
CA ILE A 75 5.94 1.60 -4.12
C ILE A 75 5.64 0.71 -5.31
N PHE A 76 4.38 0.35 -5.48
CA PHE A 76 3.93 -0.47 -6.60
C PHE A 76 3.98 0.30 -7.91
N MET A 77 4.28 -0.40 -8.99
CA MET A 77 4.25 0.14 -10.34
C MET A 77 4.10 -0.95 -11.40
N VAL A 78 3.54 -0.56 -12.54
CA VAL A 78 3.51 -1.41 -13.74
C VAL A 78 4.74 -1.15 -14.60
N TRP A 79 5.13 -2.14 -15.41
CA TRP A 79 6.33 -2.06 -16.25
C TRP A 79 6.35 -0.83 -17.17
N ARG A 80 5.18 -0.43 -17.71
CA ARG A 80 5.05 0.74 -18.60
C ARG A 80 5.42 2.06 -17.91
N GLY A 81 5.13 2.17 -16.61
CA GLY A 81 5.44 3.36 -15.81
C GLY A 81 6.87 3.40 -15.26
N CYS A 82 7.61 2.30 -15.33
CA CYS A 82 8.90 2.17 -14.67
C CYS A 82 9.89 3.28 -15.10
N ALA A 83 10.02 3.53 -16.39
CA ALA A 83 10.91 4.57 -16.92
C ALA A 83 10.50 5.99 -16.50
N PHE A 84 9.25 6.20 -16.14
CA PHE A 84 8.74 7.48 -15.66
C PHE A 84 8.87 7.60 -14.13
N TYR A 85 8.42 6.61 -13.37
CA TYR A 85 8.36 6.67 -11.91
C TYR A 85 9.75 6.56 -11.27
N TYR A 86 10.57 5.63 -11.75
CA TYR A 86 11.86 5.37 -11.15
C TYR A 86 12.73 6.62 -10.99
N PRO A 87 12.98 7.43 -12.03
CA PRO A 87 13.83 8.60 -11.89
C PRO A 87 13.25 9.67 -10.96
N ILE A 88 11.92 9.80 -10.90
CA ILE A 88 11.27 10.76 -10.00
C ILE A 88 11.43 10.32 -8.54
N PHE A 89 11.13 9.07 -8.23
CA PHE A 89 11.28 8.60 -6.86
C PHE A 89 12.75 8.53 -6.44
N ALA A 90 13.66 8.12 -7.32
CA ALA A 90 15.10 8.03 -7.02
C ALA A 90 15.77 9.41 -6.80
N GLU A 91 15.14 10.51 -7.25
CA GLU A 91 15.60 11.88 -6.96
C GLU A 91 15.50 12.22 -5.46
N TYR A 92 14.49 11.68 -4.76
CA TYR A 92 14.19 12.03 -3.36
C TYR A 92 14.34 10.87 -2.38
N LEU A 93 14.18 9.64 -2.84
CA LEU A 93 14.16 8.44 -2.02
C LEU A 93 15.34 7.53 -2.34
N PRO A 94 16.02 6.96 -1.34
CA PRO A 94 17.16 6.06 -1.54
C PRO A 94 16.69 4.67 -2.02
N VAL A 95 16.33 4.58 -3.30
CA VAL A 95 15.94 3.32 -3.94
C VAL A 95 17.09 2.32 -3.90
N LYS A 96 16.81 1.08 -3.50
CA LYS A 96 17.78 -0.01 -3.33
C LYS A 96 17.56 -1.18 -4.26
N ASN A 97 16.31 -1.48 -4.59
CA ASN A 97 15.98 -2.64 -5.41
C ASN A 97 14.62 -2.47 -6.11
N MET A 98 14.40 -3.32 -7.10
CA MET A 98 13.09 -3.53 -7.70
C MET A 98 12.68 -4.98 -7.47
N ILE A 99 11.56 -5.16 -6.78
CA ILE A 99 10.97 -6.46 -6.53
C ILE A 99 9.99 -6.76 -7.65
N VAL A 100 10.03 -7.97 -8.18
CA VAL A 100 9.06 -8.48 -9.14
C VAL A 100 8.01 -9.27 -8.37
N TRP A 101 6.77 -8.80 -8.39
CA TRP A 101 5.65 -9.57 -7.89
C TRP A 101 5.01 -10.36 -9.03
N ASP A 102 5.23 -11.66 -9.06
CA ASP A 102 4.57 -12.61 -9.95
C ASP A 102 3.16 -12.93 -9.39
N LYS A 103 2.14 -12.46 -10.11
CA LYS A 103 0.71 -12.67 -9.79
C LYS A 103 0.21 -14.05 -10.22
N MET A 104 1.02 -14.82 -10.93
CA MET A 104 0.72 -16.13 -11.53
C MET A 104 -0.33 -16.08 -12.66
N SER A 105 -1.00 -14.97 -12.85
CA SER A 105 -2.02 -14.76 -13.89
C SER A 105 -2.22 -13.27 -14.15
N GLY A 106 -2.79 -12.95 -15.31
CA GLY A 106 -3.14 -11.59 -15.69
C GLY A 106 -3.68 -11.54 -17.12
N PRO A 107 -4.39 -10.47 -17.50
CA PRO A 107 -4.85 -10.27 -18.87
C PRO A 107 -3.67 -9.93 -19.80
N GLY A 108 -3.83 -10.23 -21.07
CA GLY A 108 -2.88 -9.83 -22.12
C GLY A 108 -3.26 -10.34 -23.49
N ASN A 109 -2.89 -9.57 -24.52
CA ASN A 109 -3.15 -9.93 -25.92
C ASN A 109 -1.92 -10.60 -26.58
N PHE A 110 -0.71 -10.23 -26.17
CA PHE A 110 0.55 -10.81 -26.66
C PHE A 110 1.16 -11.74 -25.61
N TYR A 111 1.49 -11.16 -24.45
CA TYR A 111 1.88 -11.90 -23.25
C TYR A 111 0.95 -11.49 -22.11
N ASN A 112 0.67 -12.41 -21.21
CA ASN A 112 -0.12 -12.12 -20.03
C ASN A 112 0.64 -11.18 -19.09
N SER A 113 -0.05 -10.13 -18.62
CA SER A 113 0.49 -9.18 -17.64
C SER A 113 0.51 -9.80 -16.23
N SER A 114 1.30 -10.86 -16.07
CA SER A 114 1.31 -11.71 -14.88
C SER A 114 2.15 -11.13 -13.73
N HIS A 115 2.77 -9.97 -13.90
CA HIS A 115 3.62 -9.37 -12.86
C HIS A 115 3.34 -7.88 -12.68
N GLU A 116 3.76 -7.37 -11.52
CA GLU A 116 3.95 -5.96 -11.22
C GLU A 116 5.32 -5.77 -10.59
N PHE A 117 5.81 -4.54 -10.59
CA PHE A 117 7.03 -4.15 -9.91
C PHE A 117 6.71 -3.47 -8.58
N ILE A 118 7.61 -3.62 -7.62
CA ILE A 118 7.57 -2.89 -6.36
C ILE A 118 8.95 -2.25 -6.16
N LEU A 119 8.98 -0.93 -6.21
CA LEU A 119 10.19 -0.18 -5.92
C LEU A 119 10.45 -0.22 -4.43
N TYR A 120 11.58 -0.75 -4.03
CA TYR A 120 12.00 -0.88 -2.64
C TYR A 120 13.15 0.06 -2.30
N GLY A 121 13.11 0.65 -1.14
CA GLY A 121 14.23 1.37 -0.57
C GLY A 121 14.12 1.57 0.94
N CYS A 122 15.22 2.04 1.52
CA CYS A 122 15.35 2.29 2.95
C CYS A 122 16.23 3.49 3.22
N ILE A 123 15.92 4.25 4.28
CA ILE A 123 16.69 5.43 4.70
C ILE A 123 18.02 4.98 5.30
N ASP A 124 18.00 4.02 6.21
CA ASP A 124 19.19 3.47 6.83
C ASP A 124 20.00 2.62 5.84
N PRO A 125 21.23 3.02 5.47
CA PRO A 125 22.07 2.25 4.55
C PRO A 125 22.55 0.91 5.13
N GLN A 126 22.44 0.70 6.43
CA GLN A 126 22.79 -0.56 7.08
C GLN A 126 21.69 -1.61 7.02
N THR A 127 20.48 -1.21 6.62
CA THR A 127 19.36 -2.16 6.43
C THR A 127 19.70 -3.19 5.37
N LYS A 128 19.67 -4.48 5.74
CA LYS A 128 19.96 -5.60 4.85
C LYS A 128 18.76 -6.54 4.75
N LYS A 129 18.45 -6.95 3.53
CA LYS A 129 17.44 -7.97 3.24
C LYS A 129 18.14 -9.16 2.55
N HIS A 130 17.97 -10.33 3.11
CA HIS A 130 18.53 -11.57 2.55
C HIS A 130 17.49 -12.41 1.79
N ALA A 131 16.37 -11.79 1.41
CA ALA A 131 15.29 -12.41 0.67
C ALA A 131 15.45 -12.24 -0.85
N ARG A 132 14.86 -13.15 -1.62
CA ARG A 132 14.78 -13.04 -3.09
C ARG A 132 13.88 -11.85 -3.44
N ASN A 133 14.19 -11.17 -4.55
CA ASN A 133 13.39 -10.05 -5.08
C ASN A 133 12.37 -10.47 -6.15
N VAL A 134 12.15 -11.77 -6.35
CA VAL A 134 11.02 -12.28 -7.13
C VAL A 134 10.07 -12.96 -6.15
N TRP A 135 8.86 -12.42 -6.03
CA TRP A 135 7.84 -12.90 -5.10
C TRP A 135 6.65 -13.45 -5.86
N THR A 136 6.25 -14.66 -5.52
CA THR A 136 5.07 -15.30 -6.09
C THR A 136 3.95 -15.22 -5.07
N GLU A 137 2.91 -14.48 -5.40
CA GLU A 137 1.69 -14.36 -4.60
C GLU A 137 0.52 -14.16 -5.54
N ARG A 138 -0.51 -15.00 -5.45
CA ARG A 138 -1.64 -14.95 -6.37
C ARG A 138 -2.37 -13.60 -6.29
N GLY A 139 -2.50 -12.92 -7.43
CA GLY A 139 -3.28 -11.71 -7.57
C GLY A 139 -4.79 -11.98 -7.48
N PHE A 140 -5.59 -10.92 -7.28
CA PHE A 140 -7.05 -11.02 -7.39
C PHE A 140 -7.46 -11.23 -8.85
N THR A 141 -7.98 -12.40 -9.16
CA THR A 141 -8.60 -12.70 -10.47
C THR A 141 -10.11 -12.68 -10.35
N SER A 142 -10.83 -12.24 -11.40
CA SER A 142 -12.29 -12.30 -11.44
C SER A 142 -12.78 -13.72 -11.19
N GLY A 143 -13.73 -13.89 -10.28
CA GLY A 143 -14.38 -15.17 -9.98
C GLY A 143 -13.63 -16.08 -8.99
N SER A 144 -12.46 -15.73 -8.50
CA SER A 144 -11.81 -16.51 -7.44
C SER A 144 -12.30 -16.04 -6.06
N ILE A 145 -12.88 -16.97 -5.27
CA ILE A 145 -13.08 -16.74 -3.85
C ILE A 145 -11.69 -16.70 -3.23
N GLN A 146 -11.26 -15.51 -2.84
CA GLN A 146 -9.99 -15.34 -2.15
C GLN A 146 -10.21 -15.46 -0.64
N THR A 147 -9.20 -15.94 0.07
CA THR A 147 -9.16 -15.97 1.53
C THR A 147 -9.35 -14.58 2.17
N ASP A 148 -9.28 -13.53 1.38
CA ASP A 148 -9.35 -12.14 1.77
C ASP A 148 -10.75 -11.52 1.67
N GLY A 149 -11.76 -12.32 1.31
CA GLY A 149 -13.14 -11.88 1.14
C GLY A 149 -13.43 -11.31 -0.25
N GLU A 150 -14.48 -10.51 -0.35
CA GLU A 150 -14.96 -9.93 -1.60
C GLU A 150 -13.99 -8.86 -2.13
N LYS A 151 -13.84 -8.80 -3.46
CA LYS A 151 -13.07 -7.76 -4.12
C LYS A 151 -13.87 -6.46 -4.17
N ILE A 152 -13.50 -5.49 -3.35
CA ILE A 152 -14.17 -4.19 -3.24
C ILE A 152 -13.51 -3.06 -4.06
N HIS A 153 -12.30 -3.30 -4.57
CA HIS A 153 -11.57 -2.32 -5.38
C HIS A 153 -10.91 -3.00 -6.60
N PRO A 154 -10.93 -2.38 -7.80
CA PRO A 154 -10.36 -2.98 -9.02
C PRO A 154 -8.89 -3.40 -8.87
N SER A 155 -8.09 -2.58 -8.19
CA SER A 155 -6.64 -2.79 -7.97
C SER A 155 -6.31 -3.37 -6.60
N GLN A 156 -7.26 -4.02 -5.92
CA GLN A 156 -7.03 -4.57 -4.58
C GLN A 156 -5.84 -5.53 -4.55
N LYS A 157 -4.89 -5.25 -3.66
CA LYS A 157 -3.73 -6.12 -3.43
C LYS A 157 -4.07 -7.27 -2.48
N PRO A 158 -3.46 -8.46 -2.63
CA PRO A 158 -3.63 -9.58 -1.69
C PRO A 158 -3.14 -9.21 -0.30
N ILE A 159 -3.89 -9.59 0.74
CA ILE A 159 -3.48 -9.33 2.13
C ILE A 159 -2.14 -10.01 2.43
N ALA A 160 -1.90 -11.23 1.94
CA ALA A 160 -0.66 -11.97 2.15
C ALA A 160 0.57 -11.19 1.65
N LEU A 161 0.47 -10.56 0.47
CA LEU A 161 1.53 -9.73 -0.09
C LEU A 161 1.83 -8.51 0.80
N ILE A 162 0.79 -7.80 1.24
CA ILE A 162 0.96 -6.63 2.11
C ILE A 162 1.45 -7.03 3.50
N GLN A 163 0.97 -8.15 4.06
CA GLN A 163 1.49 -8.67 5.32
C GLN A 163 2.97 -9.03 5.24
N ARG A 164 3.42 -9.62 4.11
CA ARG A 164 4.83 -9.89 3.86
C ARG A 164 5.65 -8.59 3.93
N ILE A 165 5.25 -7.56 3.18
CA ILE A 165 5.91 -6.24 3.19
C ILE A 165 6.00 -5.70 4.63
N ILE A 166 4.88 -5.71 5.35
CA ILE A 166 4.80 -5.16 6.71
C ILE A 166 5.71 -5.93 7.69
N THR A 167 5.71 -7.26 7.61
CA THR A 167 6.52 -8.08 8.53
C THR A 167 8.02 -8.03 8.20
N ASP A 168 8.37 -7.86 6.93
CA ASP A 168 9.77 -7.74 6.50
C ASP A 168 10.41 -6.39 6.86
N ALA A 169 9.59 -5.33 7.04
CA ALA A 169 10.07 -3.96 7.16
C ALA A 169 9.70 -3.25 8.48
N SER A 170 8.97 -3.91 9.38
CA SER A 170 8.52 -3.29 10.62
C SER A 170 8.33 -4.31 11.75
N VAL A 171 8.14 -3.81 12.97
CA VAL A 171 7.77 -4.60 14.14
C VAL A 171 6.41 -4.15 14.71
N PRO A 172 5.73 -4.97 15.55
CA PRO A 172 4.49 -4.54 16.19
C PRO A 172 4.61 -3.19 16.91
N GLY A 173 3.63 -2.31 16.70
CA GLY A 173 3.62 -0.95 17.22
C GLY A 173 4.17 0.12 16.27
N ASP A 174 4.93 -0.25 15.23
CA ASP A 174 5.39 0.69 14.21
C ASP A 174 4.24 1.31 13.41
N LEU A 175 4.46 2.52 12.90
CA LEU A 175 3.52 3.21 12.02
C LEU A 175 3.79 2.89 10.56
N VAL A 176 2.75 2.38 9.90
CA VAL A 176 2.69 2.14 8.46
C VAL A 176 1.78 3.18 7.81
N VAL A 177 2.22 3.80 6.73
CA VAL A 177 1.44 4.82 6.00
C VAL A 177 1.14 4.32 4.59
N ASP A 178 -0.13 4.42 4.20
CA ASP A 178 -0.60 4.11 2.85
C ASP A 178 -1.32 5.34 2.27
N PRO A 179 -0.66 6.05 1.33
CA PRO A 179 -1.26 7.23 0.72
C PRO A 179 -2.37 6.94 -0.31
N PHE A 180 -2.57 5.67 -0.69
CA PHE A 180 -3.51 5.25 -1.74
C PHE A 180 -4.27 3.99 -1.31
N ALA A 181 -5.03 4.10 -0.23
CA ALA A 181 -5.53 2.94 0.50
C ALA A 181 -6.52 2.06 -0.27
N GLY A 182 -7.28 2.62 -1.21
CA GLY A 182 -8.25 1.89 -2.00
C GLY A 182 -9.18 1.03 -1.13
N SER A 183 -9.00 -0.28 -1.19
CA SER A 183 -9.72 -1.25 -0.35
C SER A 183 -9.22 -1.38 1.09
N CYS A 184 -8.28 -0.55 1.52
CA CYS A 184 -7.66 -0.55 2.84
C CYS A 184 -6.99 -1.89 3.23
N THR A 185 -6.41 -2.58 2.26
CA THR A 185 -5.69 -3.84 2.53
C THR A 185 -4.53 -3.63 3.49
N THR A 186 -3.85 -2.49 3.41
CA THR A 186 -2.77 -2.12 4.33
C THR A 186 -3.25 -2.00 5.77
N ALA A 187 -4.40 -1.34 6.02
CA ALA A 187 -5.00 -1.26 7.36
C ALA A 187 -5.34 -2.65 7.92
N VAL A 188 -5.98 -3.51 7.10
CA VAL A 188 -6.29 -4.90 7.48
C VAL A 188 -5.02 -5.68 7.83
N ALA A 189 -3.98 -5.56 7.03
CA ALA A 189 -2.70 -6.24 7.26
C ALA A 189 -2.01 -5.73 8.53
N CYS A 190 -2.05 -4.42 8.80
CA CYS A 190 -1.53 -3.81 10.03
C CYS A 190 -2.26 -4.32 11.28
N ILE A 191 -3.59 -4.36 11.26
CA ILE A 191 -4.39 -4.91 12.38
C ILE A 191 -4.03 -6.38 12.65
N ARG A 192 -3.88 -7.20 11.59
CA ARG A 192 -3.51 -8.61 11.73
C ARG A 192 -2.12 -8.81 12.32
N THR A 193 -1.21 -7.90 12.04
CA THR A 193 0.21 -7.99 12.42
C THR A 193 0.59 -7.10 13.62
N GLY A 194 -0.37 -6.34 14.19
CA GLY A 194 -0.16 -5.50 15.37
C GLY A 194 0.57 -4.20 15.10
N ARG A 195 0.56 -3.71 13.86
CA ARG A 195 1.10 -2.40 13.48
C ARG A 195 0.03 -1.33 13.57
N ARG A 196 0.46 -0.08 13.76
CA ARG A 196 -0.40 1.09 13.61
C ARG A 196 -0.44 1.49 12.14
N TYR A 197 -1.50 2.15 11.71
CA TYR A 197 -1.64 2.58 10.32
C TYR A 197 -2.21 3.99 10.21
N VAL A 198 -1.90 4.66 9.12
CA VAL A 198 -2.60 5.84 8.60
C VAL A 198 -2.81 5.59 7.11
N CYS A 199 -4.05 5.68 6.68
CA CYS A 199 -4.46 5.45 5.30
C CYS A 199 -5.16 6.69 4.75
N PHE A 200 -4.87 7.04 3.49
CA PHE A 200 -5.57 8.09 2.76
C PHE A 200 -6.25 7.51 1.53
N GLU A 201 -7.50 7.90 1.30
CA GLU A 201 -8.28 7.50 0.13
C GLU A 201 -9.17 8.67 -0.30
N VAL A 202 -9.00 9.13 -1.54
CA VAL A 202 -9.71 10.30 -2.06
C VAL A 202 -11.17 9.98 -2.40
N SER A 203 -11.46 8.73 -2.78
CA SER A 203 -12.83 8.29 -3.06
C SER A 203 -13.58 7.99 -1.77
N GLU A 204 -14.63 8.77 -1.49
CA GLU A 204 -15.52 8.56 -0.35
C GLU A 204 -16.09 7.14 -0.33
N THR A 205 -16.50 6.63 -1.50
CA THR A 205 -17.05 5.28 -1.64
C THR A 205 -16.04 4.20 -1.21
N TYR A 206 -14.79 4.30 -1.65
CA TYR A 206 -13.75 3.34 -1.28
C TYR A 206 -13.30 3.52 0.16
N ALA A 207 -13.19 4.74 0.65
CA ALA A 207 -12.88 5.01 2.05
C ALA A 207 -13.92 4.38 2.98
N ALA A 208 -15.22 4.58 2.69
CA ALA A 208 -16.31 4.00 3.46
C ALA A 208 -16.32 2.46 3.40
N ALA A 209 -16.10 1.87 2.21
CA ALA A 209 -16.02 0.42 2.06
C ALA A 209 -14.80 -0.17 2.81
N GLY A 210 -13.67 0.51 2.77
CA GLY A 210 -12.46 0.15 3.51
C GLY A 210 -12.66 0.23 5.02
N GLN A 211 -13.33 1.28 5.51
CA GLN A 211 -13.67 1.44 6.92
C GLN A 211 -14.59 0.30 7.40
N ALA A 212 -15.64 -0.02 6.64
CA ALA A 212 -16.54 -1.12 6.97
C ALA A 212 -15.80 -2.48 7.06
N ARG A 213 -14.82 -2.70 6.16
CA ARG A 213 -13.95 -3.89 6.21
C ARG A 213 -13.09 -3.96 7.46
N VAL A 214 -12.54 -2.83 7.89
CA VAL A 214 -11.75 -2.71 9.11
C VAL A 214 -12.62 -2.93 10.34
N ASP A 215 -13.79 -2.31 10.42
CA ASP A 215 -14.72 -2.45 11.54
C ASP A 215 -15.17 -3.88 11.73
N LYS A 216 -15.50 -4.58 10.65
CA LYS A 216 -15.83 -6.01 10.67
C LYS A 216 -14.69 -6.85 11.26
N LEU A 217 -13.45 -6.61 10.82
CA LEU A 217 -12.28 -7.33 11.33
C LEU A 217 -12.06 -7.08 12.83
N LEU A 218 -12.22 -5.85 13.29
CA LEU A 218 -12.08 -5.48 14.70
C LEU A 218 -13.16 -6.14 15.57
N ALA A 219 -14.41 -6.15 15.10
CA ALA A 219 -15.52 -6.81 15.79
C ALA A 219 -15.29 -8.33 15.93
N GLU A 220 -14.86 -8.98 14.84
CA GLU A 220 -14.52 -10.41 14.87
C GLU A 220 -13.37 -10.72 15.84
N ARG A 221 -12.36 -9.85 15.92
CA ARG A 221 -11.23 -10.00 16.83
C ARG A 221 -11.67 -9.85 18.29
N GLN A 222 -12.52 -8.89 18.58
CA GLN A 222 -13.11 -8.71 19.93
C GLN A 222 -13.93 -9.93 20.36
N ALA A 223 -14.81 -10.43 19.49
CA ALA A 223 -15.62 -11.61 19.77
C ALA A 223 -14.77 -12.87 20.06
N ARG A 224 -13.67 -13.06 19.32
CA ARG A 224 -12.72 -14.17 19.56
C ARG A 224 -12.01 -14.03 20.90
N ASN A 225 -11.59 -12.83 21.27
CA ASN A 225 -10.92 -12.56 22.55
C ASN A 225 -11.87 -12.81 23.74
N THR A 226 -13.11 -12.37 23.66
CA THR A 226 -14.13 -12.60 24.69
C THR A 226 -14.39 -14.11 24.89
N LYS A 227 -14.55 -14.87 23.79
CA LYS A 227 -14.71 -16.34 23.87
C LYS A 227 -13.49 -17.04 24.47
N LYS A 228 -12.27 -16.55 24.20
CA LYS A 228 -11.04 -17.13 24.77
C LYS A 228 -10.92 -16.86 26.28
N MET A 229 -11.36 -15.69 26.72
CA MET A 229 -11.35 -15.32 28.12
C MET A 229 -12.41 -16.12 28.93
N SER A 230 -13.60 -16.32 28.37
CA SER A 230 -14.64 -17.14 29.01
C SER A 230 -14.22 -18.62 29.21
N ARG A 231 -13.52 -19.19 28.21
CA ARG A 231 -12.99 -20.56 28.27
C ARG A 231 -11.83 -20.77 29.26
N LYS A 232 -11.15 -19.69 29.67
CA LYS A 232 -10.08 -19.79 30.70
C LYS A 232 -10.56 -19.62 32.12
N ARG A 233 -11.82 -19.20 32.30
CA ARG A 233 -12.44 -18.97 33.63
C ARG A 233 -13.42 -20.06 34.04
N GLY A 234 -13.76 -21.00 33.18
CA GLY A 234 -14.52 -22.20 33.46
C GLY A 234 -13.59 -23.44 33.43
#